data_d4c9a56c1b255fea146baaee15fe1a05
#
_entry.id   d4c9a56c1b255fea146baaee15fe1a05
#
_cell.length_a   1.000
_cell.length_b   1.000
_cell.length_c   1.000
_cell.angle_alpha   90.00
_cell.angle_beta   90.00
_cell.angle_gamma   90.00
#
_symmetry.space_group_name_H-M   'P 1'
#
loop_
_entity.id
_entity.type
_entity.pdbx_description
1 polymer ?
#
loop_
_entity_poly.entity_id
_entity_poly.type
_entity_poly.pdbx_seq_one_letter_code
_entity_poly.pdbx_strand_id
1 'polypeptide(L)'
;MDGNTTDRLSQKDNCRKEKIGSLLDEASTIARRVLDSIQTLAGTTACKGVQIARLKEWAQSNNLWIEDARTLGTFSDRGSENEVYLSLESNRVYKLNDFRYSDDNLMPFFERIRIHNRLFEDCPYVMIGMAENQSGKPCVVLTQPYILAEREATEEEITEELLRLGFHPEMEGEYFSNGYFDIFDASPNNVLMGIDGHLYFIDTIIYKSDTGGLDTYRSLSPNYSPKLH
;
A
#
# COMPACT_ATOMS: atom_id res chain seq x y z
N MET A 1 18.35 27.71 29.11
CA MET A 1 17.57 26.52 29.49
C MET A 1 16.56 26.32 28.37
N ASP A 2 16.72 25.33 27.50
CA ASP A 2 15.66 24.79 26.62
C ASP A 2 16.24 23.75 25.64
N GLY A 3 17.06 22.82 26.21
CA GLY A 3 17.60 21.69 25.44
C GLY A 3 16.77 20.40 25.47
N ASN A 4 15.53 20.43 26.03
CA ASN A 4 14.80 19.19 26.38
C ASN A 4 13.53 18.93 25.56
N THR A 5 13.15 19.84 24.64
CA THR A 5 11.91 19.70 23.86
C THR A 5 12.14 19.03 22.51
N THR A 6 13.27 19.30 21.88
CA THR A 6 13.66 18.73 20.57
C THR A 6 14.00 17.24 20.67
N ASP A 7 14.59 16.81 21.77
CA ASP A 7 15.00 15.42 22.01
C ASP A 7 13.77 14.50 22.29
N ARG A 8 12.73 15.04 22.95
CA ARG A 8 11.48 14.30 23.20
C ARG A 8 10.61 14.13 21.95
N LEU A 9 10.67 15.06 21.02
CA LEU A 9 9.97 14.95 19.73
C LEU A 9 10.67 13.92 18.84
N SER A 10 12.00 13.97 18.75
CA SER A 10 12.80 13.00 18.00
C SER A 10 12.66 11.56 18.53
N GLN A 11 12.60 11.38 19.87
CA GLN A 11 12.38 10.04 20.46
C GLN A 11 10.95 9.52 20.25
N LYS A 12 9.94 10.40 20.27
CA LYS A 12 8.57 10.01 19.95
C LYS A 12 8.39 9.64 18.46
N ASP A 13 9.07 10.34 17.57
CA ASP A 13 9.04 10.04 16.14
C ASP A 13 9.80 8.76 15.81
N ASN A 14 10.94 8.47 16.45
CA ASN A 14 11.64 7.20 16.32
C ASN A 14 10.83 6.02 16.88
N CYS A 15 10.23 6.16 18.06
CA CYS A 15 9.35 5.14 18.63
C CYS A 15 8.08 4.92 17.78
N ARG A 16 7.61 5.95 17.07
CA ARG A 16 6.49 5.87 16.14
C ARG A 16 6.91 5.20 14.83
N LYS A 17 8.10 5.49 14.29
CA LYS A 17 8.69 4.81 13.13
C LYS A 17 8.96 3.33 13.40
N GLU A 18 9.45 2.96 14.58
CA GLU A 18 9.63 1.56 14.99
C GLU A 18 8.29 0.79 15.12
N LYS A 19 7.21 1.44 15.61
CA LYS A 19 5.87 0.83 15.63
C LYS A 19 5.21 0.71 14.25
N ILE A 20 5.53 1.61 13.33
CA ILE A 20 4.96 1.65 11.97
C ILE A 20 5.38 0.40 11.17
N GLY A 21 6.64 -0.03 11.29
CA GLY A 21 7.11 -1.28 10.66
C GLY A 21 6.54 -2.54 11.31
N SER A 22 6.24 -2.53 12.60
CA SER A 22 5.97 -3.73 13.38
C SER A 22 4.69 -4.47 12.95
N LEU A 23 3.54 -3.79 12.80
CA LEU A 23 2.28 -4.48 12.46
C LEU A 23 2.28 -5.04 11.03
N LEU A 24 2.82 -4.30 10.08
CA LEU A 24 2.95 -4.78 8.70
C LEU A 24 3.89 -6.00 8.62
N ASP A 25 4.97 -5.99 9.41
CA ASP A 25 5.94 -7.08 9.46
C ASP A 25 5.40 -8.30 10.20
N GLU A 26 4.65 -8.09 11.29
CA GLU A 26 3.95 -9.17 11.99
C GLU A 26 2.91 -9.83 11.08
N ALA A 27 2.05 -9.06 10.42
CA ALA A 27 1.05 -9.57 9.48
C ALA A 27 1.70 -10.35 8.33
N SER A 28 2.76 -9.79 7.73
CA SER A 28 3.56 -10.47 6.70
C SER A 28 4.16 -11.77 7.19
N THR A 29 4.67 -11.81 8.43
CA THR A 29 5.24 -13.03 9.03
C THR A 29 4.18 -14.11 9.21
N ILE A 30 2.97 -13.74 9.63
CA ILE A 30 1.84 -14.69 9.78
C ILE A 30 1.46 -15.25 8.42
N ALA A 31 1.29 -14.40 7.40
CA ALA A 31 0.97 -14.84 6.05
C ALA A 31 2.04 -15.79 5.49
N ARG A 32 3.33 -15.49 5.70
CA ARG A 32 4.45 -16.34 5.29
C ARG A 32 4.43 -17.71 5.97
N ARG A 33 4.19 -17.77 7.28
CA ARG A 33 4.10 -19.04 8.02
C ARG A 33 2.99 -19.94 7.47
N VAL A 34 1.87 -19.37 7.04
CA VAL A 34 0.80 -20.13 6.39
C VAL A 34 1.30 -20.71 5.07
N LEU A 35 1.98 -19.91 4.23
CA LEU A 35 2.57 -20.37 2.97
C LEU A 35 3.54 -21.53 3.20
N ASP A 36 4.48 -21.37 4.11
CA ASP A 36 5.50 -22.38 4.42
C ASP A 36 4.85 -23.69 4.89
N SER A 37 3.79 -23.61 5.71
CA SER A 37 3.06 -24.80 6.20
C SER A 37 2.29 -25.52 5.10
N ILE A 38 1.75 -24.80 4.12
CA ILE A 38 0.97 -25.38 2.99
C ILE A 38 1.90 -26.00 1.95
N GLN A 39 3.04 -25.38 1.65
CA GLN A 39 4.05 -25.94 0.75
C GLN A 39 4.59 -27.29 1.23
N THR A 40 4.59 -27.49 2.54
CA THR A 40 4.99 -28.79 3.16
C THR A 40 3.92 -29.89 2.98
N LEU A 41 2.66 -29.50 2.76
CA LEU A 41 1.51 -30.39 2.57
C LEU A 41 1.14 -30.44 1.07
N ALA A 42 1.96 -31.08 0.26
CA ALA A 42 1.80 -31.17 -1.20
C ALA A 42 0.33 -31.35 -1.64
N GLY A 43 -0.25 -30.36 -2.35
CA GLY A 43 -1.50 -30.48 -3.09
C GLY A 43 -2.65 -29.51 -2.77
N THR A 44 -2.48 -28.49 -1.97
CA THR A 44 -3.57 -27.55 -1.61
C THR A 44 -3.46 -26.23 -2.38
N THR A 45 -4.48 -25.93 -3.17
CA THR A 45 -4.53 -24.83 -4.16
C THR A 45 -5.13 -23.51 -3.62
N ALA A 46 -5.52 -23.40 -2.36
CA ALA A 46 -6.25 -22.21 -1.85
C ALA A 46 -5.51 -21.55 -0.68
N CYS A 47 -4.34 -20.99 -0.95
CA CYS A 47 -3.50 -20.39 0.10
C CYS A 47 -4.01 -19.03 0.60
N LYS A 48 -4.53 -18.16 -0.28
CA LYS A 48 -4.99 -16.80 0.02
C LYS A 48 -6.06 -16.77 1.11
N GLY A 49 -7.11 -17.58 0.98
CA GLY A 49 -8.19 -17.62 1.96
C GLY A 49 -7.72 -18.02 3.35
N VAL A 50 -6.77 -18.98 3.43
CA VAL A 50 -6.20 -19.41 4.71
C VAL A 50 -5.32 -18.31 5.33
N GLN A 51 -4.53 -17.61 4.52
CA GLN A 51 -3.73 -16.48 4.98
C GLN A 51 -4.64 -15.38 5.56
N ILE A 52 -5.71 -15.00 4.84
CA ILE A 52 -6.67 -13.98 5.30
C ILE A 52 -7.36 -14.41 6.60
N ALA A 53 -7.78 -15.67 6.71
CA ALA A 53 -8.39 -16.19 7.93
C ALA A 53 -7.44 -16.10 9.13
N ARG A 54 -6.19 -16.48 8.96
CA ARG A 54 -5.16 -16.38 10.01
C ARG A 54 -4.83 -14.94 10.41
N LEU A 55 -4.81 -14.03 9.43
CA LEU A 55 -4.64 -12.61 9.72
C LEU A 55 -5.84 -12.04 10.51
N LYS A 56 -7.07 -12.45 10.17
CA LYS A 56 -8.27 -12.07 10.94
C LYS A 56 -8.20 -12.59 12.38
N GLU A 57 -7.90 -13.86 12.58
CA GLU A 57 -7.73 -14.47 13.92
C GLU A 57 -6.67 -13.73 14.75
N TRP A 58 -5.53 -13.41 14.13
CA TRP A 58 -4.46 -12.65 14.77
C TRP A 58 -4.92 -11.25 15.16
N ALA A 59 -5.58 -10.54 14.26
CA ALA A 59 -6.07 -9.19 14.53
C ALA A 59 -7.07 -9.18 15.69
N GLN A 60 -8.01 -10.13 15.71
CA GLN A 60 -8.99 -10.28 16.79
C GLN A 60 -8.33 -10.61 18.14
N SER A 61 -7.33 -11.51 18.14
CA SER A 61 -6.64 -11.93 19.36
C SER A 61 -5.73 -10.86 19.96
N ASN A 62 -5.34 -9.85 19.17
CA ASN A 62 -4.41 -8.79 19.58
C ASN A 62 -5.07 -7.40 19.69
N ASN A 63 -6.40 -7.32 19.70
CA ASN A 63 -7.18 -6.06 19.72
C ASN A 63 -6.85 -5.13 18.55
N LEU A 64 -6.56 -5.70 17.39
CA LEU A 64 -6.27 -5.01 16.13
C LEU A 64 -7.43 -5.10 15.13
N TRP A 65 -8.53 -5.75 15.55
CA TRP A 65 -9.76 -5.83 14.78
C TRP A 65 -10.63 -4.61 15.05
N ILE A 66 -10.95 -3.86 13.98
CA ILE A 66 -11.82 -2.68 14.04
C ILE A 66 -13.22 -3.15 13.70
N GLU A 67 -14.13 -3.13 14.70
CA GLU A 67 -15.49 -3.68 14.59
C GLU A 67 -16.36 -2.88 13.61
N ASP A 68 -16.14 -1.57 13.50
CA ASP A 68 -16.90 -0.69 12.63
C ASP A 68 -15.96 0.24 11.87
N ALA A 69 -15.78 0.01 10.58
CA ALA A 69 -14.94 0.84 9.72
C ALA A 69 -15.39 2.31 9.67
N ARG A 70 -16.65 2.62 9.96
CA ARG A 70 -17.17 4.00 10.02
C ARG A 70 -16.54 4.82 11.15
N THR A 71 -15.95 4.18 12.14
CA THR A 71 -15.19 4.87 13.19
C THR A 71 -13.86 5.46 12.70
N LEU A 72 -13.40 5.05 11.53
CA LEU A 72 -12.17 5.58 10.91
C LEU A 72 -12.37 6.98 10.29
N GLY A 73 -13.61 7.34 9.96
CA GLY A 73 -13.92 8.62 9.36
C GLY A 73 -15.13 8.57 8.43
N THR A 74 -15.26 9.58 7.59
CA THR A 74 -16.32 9.65 6.57
C THR A 74 -15.92 8.81 5.37
N PHE A 75 -16.80 7.91 4.93
CA PHE A 75 -16.61 7.18 3.68
C PHE A 75 -16.49 8.19 2.51
N SER A 76 -15.43 8.07 1.75
CA SER A 76 -15.14 8.98 0.64
C SER A 76 -15.38 8.30 -0.71
N ASP A 77 -14.78 7.14 -0.92
CA ASP A 77 -14.83 6.46 -2.21
C ASP A 77 -14.60 4.95 -2.08
N ARG A 78 -14.93 4.24 -3.15
CA ARG A 78 -14.57 2.85 -3.38
C ARG A 78 -13.79 2.76 -4.69
N GLY A 79 -12.47 2.78 -4.57
CA GLY A 79 -11.60 2.52 -5.71
C GLY A 79 -11.58 1.03 -6.11
N SER A 80 -10.74 0.72 -7.12
CA SER A 80 -10.57 -0.66 -7.60
C SER A 80 -10.07 -1.62 -6.53
N GLU A 81 -9.16 -1.18 -5.67
CA GLU A 81 -8.53 -2.01 -4.62
C GLU A 81 -9.00 -1.70 -3.19
N ASN A 82 -9.40 -0.46 -2.91
CA ASN A 82 -9.59 0.03 -1.56
C ASN A 82 -10.96 0.65 -1.36
N GLU A 83 -11.53 0.49 -0.16
CA GLU A 83 -12.53 1.41 0.36
C GLU A 83 -11.80 2.51 1.14
N VAL A 84 -12.14 3.78 0.86
CA VAL A 84 -11.44 4.94 1.40
C VAL A 84 -12.31 5.70 2.39
N TYR A 85 -11.75 5.99 3.57
CA TYR A 85 -12.35 6.82 4.60
C TYR A 85 -11.44 8.01 4.91
N LEU A 86 -12.03 9.18 5.09
CA LEU A 86 -11.34 10.43 5.41
C LEU A 86 -11.64 10.85 6.86
N SER A 87 -10.61 11.13 7.63
CA SER A 87 -10.74 11.74 8.94
C SER A 87 -10.00 13.07 8.98
N LEU A 88 -10.76 14.16 8.92
CA LEU A 88 -10.22 15.51 9.05
C LEU A 88 -9.72 15.77 10.48
N GLU A 89 -10.31 15.15 11.49
CA GLU A 89 -9.89 15.27 12.88
C GLU A 89 -8.47 14.72 13.10
N SER A 90 -8.18 13.54 12.56
CA SER A 90 -6.86 12.92 12.65
C SER A 90 -5.91 13.34 11.53
N ASN A 91 -6.39 14.10 10.54
CA ASN A 91 -5.66 14.47 9.32
C ASN A 91 -5.09 13.23 8.59
N ARG A 92 -5.95 12.19 8.44
CA ARG A 92 -5.56 10.89 7.87
C ARG A 92 -6.56 10.40 6.84
N VAL A 93 -6.01 9.64 5.89
CA VAL A 93 -6.77 8.79 4.97
C VAL A 93 -6.61 7.35 5.41
N TYR A 94 -7.71 6.61 5.45
CA TYR A 94 -7.73 5.19 5.76
C TYR A 94 -8.20 4.41 4.53
N LYS A 95 -7.47 3.33 4.21
CA LYS A 95 -7.73 2.48 3.06
C LYS A 95 -7.93 1.04 3.53
N LEU A 96 -9.08 0.46 3.21
CA LEU A 96 -9.40 -0.94 3.49
C LEU A 96 -9.16 -1.76 2.24
N ASN A 97 -8.14 -2.61 2.25
CA ASN A 97 -7.78 -3.48 1.13
C ASN A 97 -8.20 -4.92 1.39
N ASP A 98 -9.06 -5.49 0.54
CA ASP A 98 -9.57 -6.86 0.66
C ASP A 98 -8.73 -7.90 -0.10
N PHE A 99 -7.51 -7.54 -0.50
CA PHE A 99 -6.57 -8.38 -1.24
C PHE A 99 -7.11 -8.91 -2.58
N ARG A 100 -8.14 -8.26 -3.17
CA ARG A 100 -8.82 -8.79 -4.38
C ARG A 100 -7.87 -9.02 -5.55
N TYR A 101 -6.83 -8.20 -5.68
CA TYR A 101 -5.83 -8.31 -6.74
C TYR A 101 -4.56 -9.06 -6.32
N SER A 102 -4.53 -9.63 -5.12
CA SER A 102 -3.48 -10.58 -4.77
C SER A 102 -3.83 -11.96 -5.31
N ASP A 103 -2.83 -12.65 -5.85
CA ASP A 103 -2.91 -14.06 -6.20
C ASP A 103 -3.07 -14.93 -4.94
N ASP A 104 -2.77 -16.21 -5.03
CA ASP A 104 -2.82 -17.13 -3.88
C ASP A 104 -1.76 -16.83 -2.79
N ASN A 105 -0.96 -15.79 -2.99
CA ASN A 105 0.11 -15.37 -2.10
C ASN A 105 -0.01 -13.90 -1.75
N LEU A 106 -0.16 -13.58 -0.45
CA LEU A 106 -0.23 -12.21 0.04
C LEU A 106 1.13 -11.53 0.21
N MET A 107 2.25 -12.23 0.02
CA MET A 107 3.59 -11.66 0.23
C MET A 107 3.87 -10.47 -0.69
N PRO A 108 3.53 -10.52 -2.00
CA PRO A 108 3.72 -9.36 -2.88
C PRO A 108 2.96 -8.11 -2.41
N PHE A 109 1.77 -8.27 -1.82
CA PHE A 109 1.03 -7.15 -1.24
C PHE A 109 1.82 -6.46 -0.12
N PHE A 110 2.35 -7.22 0.85
CA PHE A 110 3.13 -6.65 1.94
C PHE A 110 4.44 -6.04 1.45
N GLU A 111 5.04 -6.64 0.45
CA GLU A 111 6.30 -6.16 -0.13
C GLU A 111 6.11 -4.84 -0.86
N ARG A 112 5.04 -4.69 -1.68
CA ARG A 112 4.76 -3.43 -2.39
C ARG A 112 4.57 -2.25 -1.42
N ILE A 113 3.90 -2.48 -0.27
CA ILE A 113 3.74 -1.44 0.77
C ILE A 113 5.10 -1.03 1.36
N ARG A 114 6.00 -1.99 1.63
CA ARG A 114 7.35 -1.67 2.11
C ARG A 114 8.17 -0.90 1.08
N ILE A 115 8.08 -1.28 -0.19
CA ILE A 115 8.80 -0.59 -1.26
C ILE A 115 8.27 0.84 -1.41
N HIS A 116 6.93 1.01 -1.42
CA HIS A 116 6.30 2.33 -1.43
C HIS A 116 6.83 3.21 -0.29
N ASN A 117 6.78 2.71 0.94
CA ASN A 117 7.24 3.45 2.12
C ASN A 117 8.72 3.84 2.09
N ARG A 118 9.53 3.08 1.36
CA ARG A 118 10.95 3.37 1.16
C ARG A 118 11.20 4.41 0.08
N LEU A 119 10.39 4.42 -0.98
CA LEU A 119 10.53 5.33 -2.11
C LEU A 119 9.83 6.67 -1.85
N PHE A 120 8.70 6.65 -1.16
CA PHE A 120 7.82 7.80 -0.92
C PHE A 120 7.63 8.02 0.58
N GLU A 121 8.71 8.42 1.24
CA GLU A 121 8.76 8.56 2.72
C GLU A 121 7.81 9.65 3.25
N ASP A 122 7.39 10.60 2.41
CA ASP A 122 6.52 11.70 2.79
C ASP A 122 5.04 11.31 2.89
N CYS A 123 4.64 10.19 2.24
CA CYS A 123 3.28 9.66 2.32
C CYS A 123 3.23 8.15 2.57
N PRO A 124 3.85 7.65 3.67
CA PRO A 124 3.96 6.23 3.93
C PRO A 124 2.62 5.61 4.31
N TYR A 125 2.42 4.38 3.91
CA TYR A 125 1.36 3.53 4.45
C TYR A 125 1.72 3.01 5.83
N VAL A 126 0.78 3.08 6.76
CA VAL A 126 0.89 2.51 8.10
C VAL A 126 -0.25 1.52 8.29
N MET A 127 0.06 0.25 8.54
CA MET A 127 -0.96 -0.72 8.93
C MET A 127 -1.38 -0.45 10.38
N ILE A 128 -2.69 -0.34 10.63
CA ILE A 128 -3.24 -0.09 11.97
C ILE A 128 -4.09 -1.25 12.49
N GLY A 129 -4.43 -2.21 11.65
CA GLY A 129 -5.24 -3.36 12.02
C GLY A 129 -5.97 -3.96 10.84
N MET A 130 -7.08 -4.60 11.11
CA MET A 130 -7.99 -5.18 10.14
C MET A 130 -9.44 -4.81 10.47
N ALA A 131 -10.30 -4.81 9.45
CA ALA A 131 -11.73 -4.57 9.55
C ALA A 131 -12.48 -5.41 8.51
N GLU A 132 -13.81 -5.41 8.56
CA GLU A 132 -14.63 -5.80 7.42
C GLU A 132 -14.97 -4.58 6.57
N ASN A 133 -14.94 -4.74 5.25
CA ASN A 133 -15.46 -3.73 4.33
C ASN A 133 -17.00 -3.79 4.26
N GLN A 134 -17.62 -2.88 3.53
CA GLN A 134 -19.09 -2.83 3.36
C GLN A 134 -19.68 -4.11 2.74
N SER A 135 -18.85 -4.95 2.11
CA SER A 135 -19.26 -6.24 1.55
C SER A 135 -19.02 -7.42 2.52
N GLY A 136 -18.63 -7.15 3.79
CA GLY A 136 -18.34 -8.17 4.79
C GLY A 136 -17.04 -8.95 4.55
N LYS A 137 -16.12 -8.42 3.73
CA LYS A 137 -14.83 -9.07 3.48
C LYS A 137 -13.78 -8.56 4.45
N PRO A 138 -12.96 -9.45 5.04
CA PRO A 138 -11.81 -9.05 5.84
C PRO A 138 -10.80 -8.25 5.01
N CYS A 139 -10.37 -7.11 5.54
CA CYS A 139 -9.43 -6.18 4.91
C CYS A 139 -8.31 -5.83 5.88
N VAL A 140 -7.12 -5.59 5.37
CA VAL A 140 -6.15 -4.79 6.12
C VAL A 140 -6.58 -3.33 6.09
N VAL A 141 -6.35 -2.64 7.20
CA VAL A 141 -6.57 -1.20 7.31
C VAL A 141 -5.22 -0.50 7.28
N LEU A 142 -4.98 0.20 6.20
CA LEU A 142 -3.81 1.06 6.00
C LEU A 142 -4.22 2.52 6.21
N THR A 143 -3.31 3.34 6.69
CA THR A 143 -3.52 4.78 6.78
C THR A 143 -2.33 5.53 6.20
N GLN A 144 -2.60 6.68 5.59
CA GLN A 144 -1.63 7.64 5.07
C GLN A 144 -1.92 9.04 5.61
N PRO A 145 -0.98 9.99 5.59
CA PRO A 145 -1.28 11.39 5.81
C PRO A 145 -2.35 11.87 4.82
N TYR A 146 -3.25 12.74 5.26
CA TYR A 146 -4.10 13.49 4.34
C TYR A 146 -3.24 14.58 3.70
N ILE A 147 -3.08 14.53 2.39
CA ILE A 147 -2.29 15.52 1.65
C ILE A 147 -3.17 16.71 1.32
N LEU A 148 -2.77 17.89 1.77
CA LEU A 148 -3.38 19.13 1.36
C LEU A 148 -2.85 19.47 -0.04
N ALA A 149 -3.58 18.99 -1.04
CA ALA A 149 -3.19 19.15 -2.44
C ALA A 149 -3.74 20.43 -3.03
N GLU A 150 -2.97 21.05 -3.91
CA GLU A 150 -3.42 22.13 -4.79
C GLU A 150 -4.20 21.54 -5.97
N ARG A 151 -3.70 20.44 -6.53
CA ARG A 151 -4.26 19.73 -7.69
C ARG A 151 -3.68 18.33 -7.83
N GLU A 152 -4.18 17.56 -8.77
CA GLU A 152 -3.49 16.39 -9.29
C GLU A 152 -2.22 16.82 -10.05
N ALA A 153 -1.19 15.98 -10.03
CA ALA A 153 0.02 16.19 -10.82
C ALA A 153 -0.25 16.00 -12.32
N THR A 154 0.55 16.60 -13.18
CA THR A 154 0.51 16.29 -14.62
C THR A 154 1.39 15.07 -14.94
N GLU A 155 1.17 14.43 -16.10
CA GLU A 155 1.98 13.31 -16.56
C GLU A 155 3.45 13.71 -16.73
N GLU A 156 3.71 14.95 -17.16
CA GLU A 156 5.06 15.49 -17.30
C GLU A 156 5.76 15.61 -15.96
N GLU A 157 5.07 16.19 -14.94
CA GLU A 157 5.61 16.33 -13.58
C GLU A 157 5.91 14.98 -12.93
N ILE A 158 5.01 14.00 -13.11
CA ILE A 158 5.20 12.63 -12.64
C ILE A 158 6.42 12.00 -13.31
N THR A 159 6.54 12.14 -14.63
CA THR A 159 7.65 11.60 -15.41
C THR A 159 8.97 12.24 -14.98
N GLU A 160 9.04 13.56 -14.84
CA GLU A 160 10.24 14.27 -14.40
C GLU A 160 10.69 13.81 -13.00
N GLU A 161 9.76 13.67 -12.06
CA GLU A 161 10.09 13.22 -10.71
C GLU A 161 10.57 11.76 -10.69
N LEU A 162 9.92 10.88 -11.42
CA LEU A 162 10.34 9.47 -11.50
C LEU A 162 11.70 9.31 -12.20
N LEU A 163 11.99 10.12 -13.24
CA LEU A 163 13.32 10.18 -13.84
C LEU A 163 14.38 10.67 -12.84
N ARG A 164 14.05 11.67 -12.01
CA ARG A 164 14.94 12.17 -10.95
C ARG A 164 15.24 11.09 -9.90
N LEU A 165 14.27 10.22 -9.62
CA LEU A 165 14.41 9.06 -8.73
C LEU A 165 15.11 7.85 -9.40
N GLY A 166 15.52 7.99 -10.68
CA GLY A 166 16.24 6.97 -11.42
C GLY A 166 15.35 5.93 -12.10
N PHE A 167 14.06 6.19 -12.21
CA PHE A 167 13.16 5.36 -12.99
C PHE A 167 13.02 5.87 -14.42
N HIS A 168 12.87 4.96 -15.36
CA HIS A 168 12.69 5.28 -16.78
C HIS A 168 11.32 4.75 -17.25
N PRO A 169 10.63 5.49 -18.14
CA PRO A 169 9.38 5.01 -18.71
C PRO A 169 9.63 3.80 -19.60
N GLU A 170 8.80 2.80 -19.45
CA GLU A 170 8.79 1.56 -20.23
C GLU A 170 7.44 1.42 -20.95
N MET A 171 7.42 0.68 -22.06
CA MET A 171 6.21 0.42 -22.86
C MET A 171 5.41 1.70 -23.19
N GLU A 172 6.09 2.69 -23.77
CA GLU A 172 5.47 3.98 -24.15
C GLU A 172 4.89 4.77 -22.94
N GLY A 173 5.45 4.57 -21.73
CA GLY A 173 5.02 5.26 -20.50
C GLY A 173 3.94 4.53 -19.69
N GLU A 174 3.58 3.31 -20.05
CA GLU A 174 2.60 2.51 -19.33
C GLU A 174 3.05 2.18 -17.90
N TYR A 175 4.36 2.05 -17.66
CA TYR A 175 4.97 1.91 -16.34
C TYR A 175 6.39 2.46 -16.33
N PHE A 176 6.97 2.58 -15.13
CA PHE A 176 8.34 3.07 -14.94
C PHE A 176 9.18 2.00 -14.26
N SER A 177 10.45 1.85 -14.71
CA SER A 177 11.38 0.86 -14.15
C SER A 177 12.75 1.47 -13.89
N ASN A 178 13.42 1.02 -12.82
CA ASN A 178 14.84 1.27 -12.59
C ASN A 178 15.68 -0.03 -12.62
N GLY A 179 15.09 -1.12 -13.10
CA GLY A 179 15.70 -2.44 -13.14
C GLY A 179 15.69 -3.22 -11.81
N TYR A 180 15.31 -2.56 -10.70
CA TYR A 180 15.11 -3.19 -9.39
C TYR A 180 13.65 -3.15 -8.95
N PHE A 181 12.94 -2.08 -9.31
CA PHE A 181 11.53 -1.85 -9.01
C PHE A 181 10.82 -1.35 -10.25
N ASP A 182 9.56 -1.78 -10.39
CA ASP A 182 8.63 -1.33 -11.40
C ASP A 182 7.47 -0.61 -10.72
N ILE A 183 7.15 0.60 -11.21
CA ILE A 183 6.04 1.44 -10.71
C ILE A 183 4.96 1.47 -11.77
N PHE A 184 3.78 1.00 -11.40
CA PHE A 184 2.58 1.01 -12.22
C PHE A 184 1.57 2.01 -11.65
N ASP A 185 0.63 2.42 -12.50
CA ASP A 185 -0.47 3.31 -12.12
C ASP A 185 -0.02 4.64 -11.50
N ALA A 186 1.14 5.14 -11.96
CA ALA A 186 1.63 6.47 -11.61
C ALA A 186 0.96 7.52 -12.53
N SER A 187 -0.35 7.67 -12.35
CA SER A 187 -1.22 8.54 -13.14
C SER A 187 -1.65 9.77 -12.33
N PRO A 188 -2.14 10.85 -12.95
CA PRO A 188 -2.53 12.09 -12.27
C PRO A 188 -3.43 11.91 -11.05
N ASN A 189 -4.40 10.99 -11.10
CA ASN A 189 -5.31 10.70 -10.00
C ASN A 189 -4.63 10.01 -8.80
N ASN A 190 -3.43 9.46 -8.98
CA ASN A 190 -2.65 8.74 -7.96
C ASN A 190 -1.45 9.55 -7.46
N VAL A 191 -1.21 10.75 -8.01
CA VAL A 191 -0.11 11.63 -7.63
C VAL A 191 -0.62 13.06 -7.43
N LEU A 192 -0.45 13.59 -6.24
CA LEU A 192 -0.93 14.91 -5.86
C LEU A 192 0.20 15.92 -5.83
N MET A 193 -0.04 17.11 -6.37
CA MET A 193 0.78 18.28 -6.14
C MET A 193 0.32 18.94 -4.83
N GLY A 194 1.16 18.87 -3.81
CA GLY A 194 0.90 19.54 -2.53
C GLY A 194 1.01 21.05 -2.63
N ILE A 195 0.36 21.76 -1.72
CA ILE A 195 0.47 23.24 -1.60
C ILE A 195 1.89 23.70 -1.28
N ASP A 196 2.76 22.80 -0.87
CA ASP A 196 4.19 23.02 -0.61
C ASP A 196 5.07 22.79 -1.85
N GLY A 197 4.45 22.45 -2.99
CA GLY A 197 5.11 22.22 -4.27
C GLY A 197 5.79 20.84 -4.40
N HIS A 198 5.53 19.91 -3.47
CA HIS A 198 6.02 18.53 -3.57
C HIS A 198 4.99 17.61 -4.20
N LEU A 199 5.48 16.56 -4.89
CA LEU A 199 4.65 15.49 -5.42
C LEU A 199 4.49 14.36 -4.39
N TYR A 200 3.24 13.94 -4.16
CA TYR A 200 2.87 12.88 -3.26
C TYR A 200 2.24 11.72 -4.03
N PHE A 201 2.92 10.59 -4.06
CA PHE A 201 2.47 9.36 -4.71
C PHE A 201 1.56 8.59 -3.75
N ILE A 202 0.25 8.76 -3.88
CA ILE A 202 -0.71 8.30 -2.86
C ILE A 202 -1.28 6.90 -3.12
N ASP A 203 -1.31 6.42 -4.36
CA ASP A 203 -1.95 5.12 -4.70
C ASP A 203 -1.26 4.38 -5.86
N THR A 204 0.04 4.53 -6.00
CA THR A 204 0.84 3.81 -6.99
C THR A 204 1.07 2.35 -6.60
N ILE A 205 1.24 1.50 -7.59
CA ILE A 205 1.50 0.07 -7.44
C ILE A 205 2.97 -0.20 -7.74
N ILE A 206 3.70 -0.78 -6.78
CA ILE A 206 5.14 -0.97 -6.90
C ILE A 206 5.50 -2.43 -6.63
N TYR A 207 6.28 -3.02 -7.54
CA TYR A 207 6.80 -4.37 -7.38
C TYR A 207 8.32 -4.41 -7.60
N LYS A 208 8.94 -5.49 -7.17
CA LYS A 208 10.30 -5.81 -7.63
C LYS A 208 10.26 -6.10 -9.12
N SER A 209 11.22 -5.54 -9.85
CA SER A 209 11.41 -5.89 -11.23
C SER A 209 11.75 -7.37 -11.34
N ASP A 210 11.00 -8.08 -12.15
CA ASP A 210 11.25 -9.45 -12.55
C ASP A 210 11.04 -9.59 -14.05
N THR A 211 11.38 -10.74 -14.60
CA THR A 211 11.11 -11.05 -16.00
C THR A 211 9.60 -11.19 -16.29
N GLY A 212 8.78 -11.22 -15.26
CA GLY A 212 7.33 -11.27 -15.30
C GLY A 212 6.65 -9.92 -15.05
N GLY A 213 7.37 -8.79 -14.95
CA GLY A 213 6.79 -7.46 -14.72
C GLY A 213 5.67 -7.12 -15.70
N LEU A 214 5.82 -7.51 -16.97
CA LEU A 214 4.78 -7.40 -17.98
C LEU A 214 3.54 -8.26 -17.66
N ASP A 215 3.72 -9.47 -17.17
CA ASP A 215 2.61 -10.36 -16.80
C ASP A 215 1.94 -9.86 -15.52
N THR A 216 2.70 -9.27 -14.60
CA THR A 216 2.17 -8.57 -13.42
C THR A 216 1.29 -7.39 -13.84
N TYR A 217 1.77 -6.55 -14.76
CA TYR A 217 0.95 -5.45 -15.31
C TYR A 217 -0.33 -5.95 -15.96
N ARG A 218 -0.27 -7.00 -16.77
CA ARG A 218 -1.45 -7.62 -17.40
C ARG A 218 -2.46 -8.12 -16.38
N SER A 219 -2.03 -8.67 -15.28
CA SER A 219 -2.91 -9.15 -14.21
C SER A 219 -3.59 -8.02 -13.45
N LEU A 220 -2.99 -6.83 -13.42
CA LEU A 220 -3.47 -5.66 -12.67
C LEU A 220 -4.29 -4.70 -13.52
N SER A 221 -4.08 -4.67 -14.83
CA SER A 221 -4.82 -3.81 -15.76
C SER A 221 -5.83 -4.64 -16.58
N PRO A 222 -7.11 -4.70 -16.15
CA PRO A 222 -8.14 -5.48 -16.84
C PRO A 222 -8.40 -4.99 -18.28
N ASN A 223 -7.94 -3.79 -18.62
CA ASN A 223 -8.09 -3.18 -19.94
C ASN A 223 -6.85 -3.38 -20.84
N TYR A 224 -5.81 -4.01 -20.33
CA TYR A 224 -4.63 -4.27 -21.12
C TYR A 224 -4.92 -5.32 -22.19
N SER A 225 -4.98 -4.90 -23.43
CA SER A 225 -4.99 -5.79 -24.61
C SER A 225 -3.57 -5.81 -25.19
N PRO A 226 -2.85 -6.96 -25.15
CA PRO A 226 -1.55 -7.04 -25.79
C PRO A 226 -1.71 -6.70 -27.27
N LYS A 227 -0.96 -5.71 -27.75
CA LYS A 227 -0.82 -5.49 -29.20
C LYS A 227 -0.15 -6.75 -29.76
N LEU A 228 -0.91 -7.57 -30.46
CA LEU A 228 -0.37 -8.70 -31.25
C LEU A 228 0.54 -8.10 -32.31
N HIS A 229 1.85 -8.34 -32.18
CA HIS A 229 2.85 -8.07 -33.20
C HIS A 229 2.89 -9.22 -34.22
#